data_b37f3fe5e3632f4142b8b394bacac77a
#
_entry.id   b37f3fe5e3632f4142b8b394bacac77a
#
_cell.length_a   1.000
_cell.length_b   1.000
_cell.length_c   1.000
_cell.angle_alpha   90.00
_cell.angle_beta   90.00
_cell.angle_gamma   90.00
#
_symmetry.space_group_name_H-M   'P 1'
#
loop_
_entity.id
_entity.type
_entity.pdbx_description
1 polymer ?
#
loop_
_entity_poly.entity_id
_entity_poly.type
_entity_poly.pdbx_seq_one_letter_code
_entity_poly.pdbx_strand_id
1 'polypeptide(L)'
;MKHLGNFVALLILAVNALFTGLLLFTAYSPHIQPVTHPVQSCLGLTFPVFLMINAGFLIFWLVIQRYRSALLPLIGMLLCYSQIRTYLPINFHTDHLPETSIKLLSYNIMGFDGAAKQDGKNPILTYLKESCLLYTSPSPRD
;
A
#
# COMPACT_ATOMS: atom_id res chain seq x y z
N MET A 1 18.53 19.52 34.59
CA MET A 1 17.35 19.13 33.83
C MET A 1 17.57 19.09 32.30
N LYS A 2 18.31 20.01 31.68
CA LYS A 2 18.56 20.01 30.20
C LYS A 2 19.30 18.76 29.71
N HIS A 3 20.30 18.25 30.46
CA HIS A 3 21.05 17.04 30.08
C HIS A 3 20.14 15.78 30.05
N LEU A 4 19.26 15.63 31.04
CA LEU A 4 18.32 14.50 31.10
C LEU A 4 17.33 14.52 29.91
N GLY A 5 16.79 15.71 29.58
CA GLY A 5 15.90 15.86 28.43
C GLY A 5 16.58 15.56 27.09
N ASN A 6 17.87 15.90 26.95
CA ASN A 6 18.63 15.54 25.75
C ASN A 6 18.94 14.04 25.68
N PHE A 7 19.24 13.40 26.81
CA PHE A 7 19.47 11.96 26.86
C PHE A 7 18.21 11.17 26.49
N VAL A 8 17.06 11.53 27.07
CA VAL A 8 15.79 10.92 26.71
C VAL A 8 15.45 11.10 25.22
N ALA A 9 15.68 12.32 24.70
CA ALA A 9 15.45 12.56 23.28
C ALA A 9 16.38 11.74 22.37
N LEU A 10 17.61 11.49 22.78
CA LEU A 10 18.55 10.64 22.05
C LEU A 10 18.06 9.18 22.02
N LEU A 11 17.55 8.66 23.15
CA LEU A 11 16.97 7.32 23.20
C LEU A 11 15.75 7.19 22.27
N ILE A 12 14.83 8.17 22.30
CA ILE A 12 13.67 8.18 21.41
C ILE A 12 14.11 8.26 19.94
N LEU A 13 15.15 9.03 19.63
CA LEU A 13 15.69 9.12 18.28
C LEU A 13 16.33 7.79 17.83
N ALA A 14 17.01 7.06 18.72
CA ALA A 14 17.55 5.73 18.42
C ALA A 14 16.43 4.72 18.10
N VAL A 15 15.34 4.74 18.90
CA VAL A 15 14.16 3.91 18.63
C VAL A 15 13.52 4.30 17.29
N ASN A 16 13.37 5.59 17.00
CA ASN A 16 12.87 6.07 15.72
C ASN A 16 13.77 5.59 14.55
N ALA A 17 15.10 5.66 14.70
CA ALA A 17 16.03 5.17 13.68
C ALA A 17 15.84 3.67 13.40
N LEU A 18 15.62 2.87 14.45
CA LEU A 18 15.29 1.44 14.29
C LEU A 18 14.00 1.24 13.47
N PHE A 19 12.91 1.95 13.83
CA PHE A 19 11.64 1.83 13.11
C PHE A 19 11.73 2.38 11.68
N THR A 20 12.54 3.41 11.43
CA THR A 20 12.80 3.89 10.07
C THR A 20 13.58 2.85 9.26
N GLY A 21 14.56 2.17 9.87
CA GLY A 21 15.27 1.05 9.23
C GLY A 21 14.34 -0.11 8.89
N LEU A 22 13.42 -0.48 9.80
CA LEU A 22 12.41 -1.51 9.55
C LEU A 22 11.44 -1.10 8.43
N LEU A 23 11.04 0.18 8.37
CA LEU A 23 10.23 0.71 7.27
C LEU A 23 10.92 0.53 5.91
N LEU A 24 12.21 0.91 5.82
CA LEU A 24 13.00 0.75 4.60
C LEU A 24 13.17 -0.73 4.24
N PHE A 25 13.40 -1.59 5.22
CA PHE A 25 13.54 -3.03 5.01
C PHE A 25 12.25 -3.65 4.46
N THR A 26 11.09 -3.31 5.05
CA THR A 26 9.80 -3.80 4.56
C THR A 26 9.43 -3.22 3.20
N ALA A 27 9.83 -1.98 2.90
CA ALA A 27 9.67 -1.36 1.58
C ALA A 27 10.48 -2.08 0.49
N TYR A 28 11.60 -2.72 0.85
CA TYR A 28 12.43 -3.49 -0.09
C TYR A 28 11.88 -4.89 -0.40
N SER A 29 10.91 -5.39 0.41
CA SER A 29 10.32 -6.73 0.27
C SER A 29 9.86 -7.11 -1.15
N PRO A 30 9.28 -6.23 -2.00
CA PRO A 30 8.87 -6.59 -3.36
C PRO A 30 10.03 -7.03 -4.27
N HIS A 31 11.27 -6.70 -3.93
CA HIS A 31 12.46 -7.08 -4.69
C HIS A 31 13.02 -8.45 -4.28
N ILE A 32 12.45 -9.07 -3.24
CA ILE A 32 12.88 -10.37 -2.74
C ILE A 32 12.05 -11.47 -3.41
N GLN A 33 12.71 -12.48 -3.97
CA GLN A 33 12.04 -13.61 -4.62
C GLN A 33 11.30 -14.47 -3.59
N PRO A 34 9.96 -14.67 -3.72
CA PRO A 34 9.16 -15.42 -2.75
C PRO A 34 9.55 -16.90 -2.66
N VAL A 35 10.04 -17.48 -3.77
CA VAL A 35 10.41 -18.91 -3.85
C VAL A 35 11.61 -19.23 -2.97
N THR A 36 12.59 -18.33 -2.90
CA THR A 36 13.82 -18.52 -2.12
C THR A 36 13.69 -18.01 -0.68
N HIS A 37 12.90 -16.96 -0.47
CA HIS A 37 12.77 -16.28 0.81
C HIS A 37 11.30 -15.94 1.14
N PRO A 38 10.45 -16.94 1.42
CA PRO A 38 9.02 -16.71 1.62
C PRO A 38 8.72 -15.82 2.83
N VAL A 39 9.46 -15.97 3.94
CA VAL A 39 9.25 -15.16 5.16
C VAL A 39 9.59 -13.70 4.91
N GLN A 40 10.71 -13.41 4.26
CA GLN A 40 11.11 -12.03 3.96
C GLN A 40 10.13 -11.35 2.99
N SER A 41 9.60 -12.08 2.00
CA SER A 41 8.58 -11.55 1.09
C SER A 41 7.28 -11.18 1.81
N CYS A 42 6.89 -11.97 2.84
CA CYS A 42 5.71 -11.66 3.65
C CYS A 42 5.88 -10.42 4.54
N LEU A 43 7.13 -10.01 4.85
CA LEU A 43 7.37 -8.80 5.65
C LEU A 43 6.83 -7.53 4.99
N GLY A 44 6.67 -7.51 3.67
CA GLY A 44 6.01 -6.41 2.96
C GLY A 44 4.60 -6.10 3.48
N LEU A 45 3.87 -7.09 3.98
CA LEU A 45 2.54 -6.90 4.56
C LEU A 45 2.57 -6.05 5.84
N THR A 46 3.70 -5.96 6.52
CA THR A 46 3.86 -5.13 7.72
C THR A 46 4.23 -3.68 7.41
N PHE A 47 4.49 -3.36 6.13
CA PHE A 47 4.86 -2.01 5.70
C PHE A 47 3.90 -0.91 6.19
N PRO A 48 2.54 -1.05 6.07
CA PRO A 48 1.63 -0.01 6.53
C PRO A 48 1.74 0.26 8.04
N VAL A 49 2.05 -0.76 8.84
CA VAL A 49 2.22 -0.62 10.29
C VAL A 49 3.45 0.24 10.60
N PHE A 50 4.60 -0.07 9.98
CA PHE A 50 5.82 0.72 10.17
C PHE A 50 5.68 2.14 9.59
N LEU A 51 4.91 2.32 8.53
CA LEU A 51 4.59 3.64 7.99
C LEU A 51 3.81 4.49 9.01
N MET A 52 2.79 3.92 9.65
CA MET A 52 2.01 4.61 10.69
C MET A 52 2.86 4.97 11.91
N ILE A 53 3.75 4.07 12.34
CA ILE A 53 4.67 4.32 13.46
C ILE A 53 5.61 5.49 13.11
N ASN A 54 6.21 5.52 11.91
CA ASN A 54 7.07 6.61 11.47
C ASN A 54 6.32 7.94 11.33
N ALA A 55 5.06 7.91 10.85
CA ALA A 55 4.21 9.11 10.83
C ALA A 55 3.93 9.62 12.26
N GLY A 56 3.70 8.72 13.21
CA GLY A 56 3.57 9.07 14.64
C GLY A 56 4.83 9.74 15.19
N PHE A 57 6.03 9.20 14.90
CA PHE A 57 7.30 9.83 15.30
C PHE A 57 7.50 11.20 14.64
N LEU A 58 7.10 11.35 13.37
CA LEU A 58 7.18 12.64 12.69
C LEU A 58 6.33 13.68 13.41
N ILE A 59 5.07 13.37 13.70
CA ILE A 59 4.14 14.25 14.43
C ILE A 59 4.70 14.57 15.83
N PHE A 60 5.19 13.56 16.54
CA PHE A 60 5.80 13.70 17.86
C PHE A 60 6.95 14.72 17.87
N TRP A 61 7.91 14.60 16.92
CA TRP A 61 9.02 15.52 16.82
C TRP A 61 8.60 16.94 16.42
N LEU A 62 7.57 17.09 15.57
CA LEU A 62 7.00 18.38 15.21
C LEU A 62 6.34 19.07 16.40
N VAL A 63 5.58 18.33 17.22
CA VAL A 63 4.92 18.87 18.44
C VAL A 63 5.95 19.36 19.46
N ILE A 64 7.04 18.62 19.65
CA ILE A 64 8.13 19.00 20.57
C ILE A 64 9.05 20.08 19.96
N GLN A 65 8.82 20.48 18.69
CA GLN A 65 9.60 21.49 17.95
C GLN A 65 11.08 21.10 17.75
N ARG A 66 11.37 19.78 17.75
CA ARG A 66 12.69 19.25 17.42
C ARG A 66 12.79 18.88 15.93
N TYR A 67 12.75 19.88 15.06
CA TYR A 67 12.71 19.73 13.60
C TYR A 67 13.88 18.90 13.03
N ARG A 68 15.08 18.97 13.63
CA ARG A 68 16.23 18.17 13.20
C ARG A 68 15.98 16.67 13.37
N SER A 69 15.30 16.26 14.45
CA SER A 69 14.94 14.87 14.69
C SER A 69 13.78 14.41 13.79
N ALA A 70 12.89 15.32 13.41
CA ALA A 70 11.79 15.05 12.49
C ALA A 70 12.26 14.71 11.06
N LEU A 71 13.45 15.16 10.67
CA LEU A 71 14.02 14.85 9.35
C LEU A 71 14.24 13.36 9.14
N LEU A 72 14.55 12.60 10.19
CA LEU A 72 14.83 11.17 10.08
C LEU A 72 13.60 10.36 9.55
N PRO A 73 12.42 10.38 10.22
CA PRO A 73 11.25 9.68 9.70
C PRO A 73 10.75 10.31 8.39
N LEU A 74 10.88 11.62 8.20
CA LEU A 74 10.49 12.28 6.96
C LEU A 74 11.27 11.75 5.76
N ILE A 75 12.60 11.70 5.85
CA ILE A 75 13.45 11.16 4.79
C ILE A 75 13.14 9.69 4.55
N GLY A 76 12.97 8.88 5.62
CA GLY A 76 12.57 7.48 5.49
C GLY A 76 11.28 7.30 4.71
N MET A 77 10.25 8.10 5.01
CA MET A 77 8.97 8.07 4.29
C MET A 77 9.11 8.54 2.84
N LEU A 78 9.92 9.57 2.56
CA LEU A 78 10.17 10.05 1.19
C LEU A 78 10.87 8.99 0.34
N LEU A 79 11.83 8.26 0.90
CA LEU A 79 12.49 7.14 0.21
C LEU A 79 11.52 5.99 -0.12
N CYS A 80 10.48 5.81 0.70
CA CYS A 80 9.43 4.81 0.48
C CYS A 80 8.24 5.33 -0.34
N TYR A 81 8.33 6.50 -0.96
CA TYR A 81 7.20 7.13 -1.66
C TYR A 81 6.54 6.21 -2.70
N SER A 82 7.32 5.45 -3.45
CA SER A 82 6.81 4.51 -4.45
C SER A 82 5.91 3.43 -3.81
N GLN A 83 6.35 2.85 -2.68
CA GLN A 83 5.60 1.86 -1.94
C GLN A 83 4.35 2.47 -1.30
N ILE A 84 4.47 3.67 -0.72
CA ILE A 84 3.32 4.40 -0.15
C ILE A 84 2.24 4.59 -1.20
N ARG A 85 2.60 5.00 -2.42
CA ARG A 85 1.66 5.17 -3.53
C ARG A 85 0.98 3.86 -3.95
N THR A 86 1.66 2.72 -3.80
CA THR A 86 1.09 1.40 -4.09
C THR A 86 0.04 0.99 -3.05
N TYR A 87 0.30 1.26 -1.76
CA TYR A 87 -0.63 0.93 -0.67
C TYR A 87 -1.77 1.94 -0.53
N LEU A 88 -1.54 3.21 -0.88
CA LEU A 88 -2.51 4.29 -0.85
C LEU A 88 -2.65 4.88 -2.27
N PRO A 89 -3.33 4.18 -3.18
CA PRO A 89 -3.53 4.67 -4.54
C PRO A 89 -4.51 5.83 -4.53
N ILE A 90 -4.01 7.06 -4.36
CA ILE A 90 -4.80 8.27 -4.48
C ILE A 90 -4.96 8.54 -5.97
N ASN A 91 -6.06 8.08 -6.54
CA ASN A 91 -6.44 8.37 -7.91
C ASN A 91 -7.48 9.49 -7.92
N PHE A 92 -7.12 10.62 -8.52
CA PHE A 92 -8.10 11.67 -8.79
C PHE A 92 -9.02 11.20 -9.91
N HIS A 93 -10.33 11.31 -9.68
CA HIS A 93 -11.31 11.00 -10.70
C HIS A 93 -11.14 11.95 -11.89
N THR A 94 -11.04 11.39 -13.10
CA THR A 94 -10.94 12.17 -14.33
C THR A 94 -12.27 12.06 -15.05
N ASP A 95 -13.01 13.16 -15.11
CA ASP A 95 -14.33 13.22 -15.74
C ASP A 95 -14.27 13.18 -17.28
N HIS A 96 -13.14 13.56 -17.85
CA HIS A 96 -12.91 13.58 -19.29
C HIS A 96 -11.96 12.45 -19.69
N LEU A 97 -12.53 11.36 -20.19
CA LEU A 97 -11.76 10.28 -20.82
C LEU A 97 -11.48 10.67 -22.28
N PRO A 98 -10.26 10.52 -22.78
CA PRO A 98 -9.96 10.68 -24.22
C PRO A 98 -10.85 9.73 -25.06
N GLU A 99 -11.24 10.14 -26.26
CA GLU A 99 -12.06 9.32 -27.16
C GLU A 99 -11.41 7.98 -27.55
N THR A 100 -10.07 7.91 -27.45
CA THR A 100 -9.27 6.70 -27.69
C THR A 100 -9.13 5.79 -26.47
N SER A 101 -9.86 6.05 -25.38
CA SER A 101 -9.75 5.26 -24.15
C SER A 101 -10.33 3.86 -24.33
N ILE A 102 -9.58 2.84 -23.89
CA ILE A 102 -10.03 1.45 -23.84
C ILE A 102 -10.59 1.17 -22.45
N LYS A 103 -11.84 0.68 -22.38
CA LYS A 103 -12.44 0.24 -21.13
C LYS A 103 -11.98 -1.17 -20.80
N LEU A 104 -11.18 -1.33 -19.73
CA LEU A 104 -10.72 -2.61 -19.23
C LEU A 104 -11.48 -2.96 -17.95
N LEU A 105 -12.12 -4.13 -17.92
CA LEU A 105 -12.74 -4.72 -16.74
C LEU A 105 -12.00 -5.99 -16.36
N SER A 106 -11.41 -6.03 -15.14
CA SER A 106 -10.87 -7.24 -14.54
C SER A 106 -11.71 -7.59 -13.33
N TYR A 107 -12.32 -8.78 -13.34
CA TYR A 107 -13.21 -9.22 -12.28
C TYR A 107 -12.97 -10.70 -11.94
N ASN A 108 -12.74 -10.99 -10.66
CA ASN A 108 -12.60 -12.36 -10.19
C ASN A 108 -13.98 -12.95 -9.88
N ILE A 109 -14.43 -13.88 -10.69
CA ILE A 109 -15.78 -14.49 -10.60
C ILE A 109 -15.86 -15.69 -9.66
N MET A 110 -14.74 -16.18 -9.10
CA MET A 110 -14.69 -17.35 -8.20
C MET A 110 -15.56 -18.54 -8.69
N GLY A 111 -15.49 -18.84 -10.00
CA GLY A 111 -16.30 -19.90 -10.59
C GLY A 111 -17.81 -19.62 -10.68
N PHE A 112 -18.26 -18.38 -10.51
CA PHE A 112 -19.66 -17.96 -10.41
C PHE A 112 -20.45 -18.52 -9.20
N ASP A 113 -19.78 -19.18 -8.25
CA ASP A 113 -20.43 -19.83 -7.10
C ASP A 113 -20.90 -18.84 -6.02
N GLY A 114 -20.34 -17.61 -5.99
CA GLY A 114 -20.67 -16.59 -5.00
C GLY A 114 -21.93 -15.77 -5.29
N ALA A 115 -22.55 -15.92 -6.46
CA ALA A 115 -23.74 -15.16 -6.81
C ALA A 115 -25.00 -16.01 -6.60
N ALA A 116 -25.87 -15.59 -5.68
CA ALA A 116 -27.19 -16.19 -5.52
C ALA A 116 -27.95 -16.08 -6.86
N LYS A 117 -28.36 -17.23 -7.40
CA LYS A 117 -29.20 -17.26 -8.59
C LYS A 117 -30.60 -16.73 -8.24
N GLN A 118 -30.89 -15.53 -8.67
CA GLN A 118 -32.21 -14.94 -8.56
C GLN A 118 -32.92 -15.19 -9.89
N ASP A 119 -34.04 -15.92 -9.87
CA ASP A 119 -34.87 -16.31 -11.06
C ASP A 119 -34.09 -17.03 -12.17
N GLY A 120 -33.10 -17.86 -11.81
CA GLY A 120 -32.30 -18.60 -12.79
C GLY A 120 -31.29 -17.74 -13.58
N LYS A 121 -31.22 -16.44 -13.34
CA LYS A 121 -30.27 -15.54 -13.97
C LYS A 121 -29.11 -15.23 -13.00
N ASN A 122 -27.89 -15.30 -13.51
CA ASN A 122 -26.71 -14.91 -12.74
C ASN A 122 -26.52 -13.41 -12.90
N PRO A 123 -26.57 -12.61 -11.81
CA PRO A 123 -26.44 -11.15 -11.86
C PRO A 123 -25.07 -10.69 -12.41
N ILE A 124 -24.02 -11.49 -12.21
CA ILE A 124 -22.68 -11.20 -12.76
C ILE A 124 -22.70 -11.29 -14.28
N LEU A 125 -23.32 -12.33 -14.85
CA LEU A 125 -23.43 -12.48 -16.29
C LEU A 125 -24.28 -11.37 -16.92
N THR A 126 -25.35 -10.93 -16.25
CA THR A 126 -26.17 -9.81 -16.70
C THR A 126 -25.34 -8.53 -16.74
N TYR A 127 -24.61 -8.23 -15.66
CA TYR A 127 -23.72 -7.05 -15.58
C TYR A 127 -22.65 -7.06 -16.68
N LEU A 128 -22.00 -8.22 -16.92
CA LEU A 128 -20.98 -8.34 -17.97
C LEU A 128 -21.55 -8.10 -19.37
N LYS A 129 -22.75 -8.60 -19.65
CA LYS A 129 -23.44 -8.37 -20.93
C LYS A 129 -23.81 -6.90 -21.13
N GLU A 130 -24.32 -6.25 -20.09
CA GLU A 130 -24.71 -4.83 -20.12
C GLU A 130 -23.49 -3.88 -20.18
N SER A 131 -22.33 -4.32 -19.70
CA SER A 131 -21.09 -3.50 -19.69
C SER A 131 -20.49 -3.27 -21.09
N CYS A 132 -21.09 -3.83 -22.17
CA CYS A 132 -20.64 -3.66 -23.56
C CYS A 132 -19.13 -3.92 -23.77
N LEU A 133 -18.61 -5.01 -23.20
CA LEU A 133 -17.21 -5.40 -23.39
C LEU A 133 -17.02 -5.96 -24.81
N LEU A 134 -16.06 -5.39 -25.54
CA LEU A 134 -15.74 -5.78 -26.92
C LEU A 134 -15.06 -7.15 -27.02
N TYR A 135 -14.42 -7.61 -25.95
CA TYR A 135 -13.63 -8.85 -25.95
C TYR A 135 -13.57 -9.47 -24.56
N THR A 136 -13.76 -10.78 -24.52
CA THR A 136 -13.52 -11.61 -23.32
C THR A 136 -12.36 -12.55 -23.60
N SER A 137 -11.35 -12.56 -22.72
CA SER A 137 -10.25 -13.52 -22.82
C SER A 137 -10.74 -14.88 -22.27
N PRO A 138 -10.54 -16.00 -22.97
CA PRO A 138 -10.83 -17.31 -22.44
C PRO A 138 -9.92 -17.61 -21.24
N SER A 139 -10.44 -18.43 -20.31
CA SER A 139 -9.65 -18.91 -19.18
C SER A 139 -8.52 -19.81 -19.68
N PRO A 140 -7.30 -19.72 -19.13
CA PRO A 140 -6.23 -20.65 -19.49
C PRO A 140 -6.47 -22.11 -19.05
N ARG A 141 -7.62 -22.41 -18.49
CA ARG A 141 -8.03 -23.74 -18.03
C ARG A 141 -9.08 -24.43 -18.93
N ASP A 142 -9.49 -23.78 -20.02
CA ASP A 142 -10.44 -24.35 -21.00
C ASP A 142 -9.72 -25.08 -22.12
#